data_bcdb8f527a951a9767a81155f70392d9
#
_entry.id   bcdb8f527a951a9767a81155f70392d9
#
_cell.length_a   1.000
_cell.length_b   1.000
_cell.length_c   1.000
_cell.angle_alpha   90.00
_cell.angle_beta   90.00
_cell.angle_gamma   90.00
#
_symmetry.space_group_name_H-M   'P 1'
#
loop_
_entity.id
_entity.type
_entity.pdbx_description
1 polymer ?
#
loop_
_entity_poly.entity_id
_entity_poly.type
_entity_poly.pdbx_seq_one_letter_code
_entity_poly.pdbx_strand_id
1 'polypeptide(L)'
;MQNSTVFVLDKNENSREIIKSFIENLDFVNEVKLYDDFTRGYEDIKQSENPIVILDISEDFAGLDEIAGKLKLVTSKIIITSINYSTNTIIKALRLGAKEFLPKPVLREDLVRVLSMLASISPENEVSQSKIITVYSNKGGIGKTTIAVNLAAELAKVTKDKVALVDLNLQLGDISTFLNLNPPFDVNYVIRRLIDKEENILIKGFEKYKDLSLYVLSDPSYIEQSESITTQQITTLFSALKKVFPYIVVDMSSNIDPISLKILDSSDWIMFTTIVNIPAIRNAQRCLNLFRSRKYPSNKVKIVINRYMENDEIKIEDIENTLGESVYWKIPNNYFTIMEAINKGVSISEVNAESNIGNSFRDFAAKVSDDIIEQSVVQYRV
;
A
#
# COMPACT_ATOMS: atom_id res chain seq x y z
N MET A 1 17.25 -23.61 -5.31
CA MET A 1 16.56 -22.63 -6.18
C MET A 1 15.46 -23.37 -6.90
N GLN A 2 14.24 -22.83 -6.94
CA GLN A 2 13.17 -23.44 -7.75
C GLN A 2 13.41 -23.12 -9.22
N ASN A 3 13.24 -24.12 -10.09
CA ASN A 3 13.35 -23.93 -11.52
C ASN A 3 12.22 -23.00 -12.01
N SER A 4 12.57 -21.95 -12.74
CA SER A 4 11.64 -20.94 -13.25
C SER A 4 11.54 -21.00 -14.77
N THR A 5 10.35 -20.77 -15.30
CA THR A 5 10.15 -20.50 -16.73
C THR A 5 10.18 -19.00 -16.96
N VAL A 6 11.03 -18.52 -17.84
CA VAL A 6 11.17 -17.10 -18.17
C VAL A 6 10.42 -16.79 -19.46
N PHE A 7 9.51 -15.84 -19.40
CA PHE A 7 8.70 -15.37 -20.52
C PHE A 7 9.21 -13.99 -20.97
N VAL A 8 9.62 -13.86 -22.21
CA VAL A 8 10.11 -12.60 -22.78
C VAL A 8 9.08 -12.08 -23.78
N LEU A 9 8.43 -10.97 -23.42
CA LEU A 9 7.42 -10.28 -24.23
C LEU A 9 8.01 -8.98 -24.75
N ASP A 10 8.43 -8.98 -26.01
CA ASP A 10 9.08 -7.86 -26.66
C ASP A 10 8.78 -7.94 -28.18
N LYS A 11 8.37 -6.86 -28.80
CA LYS A 11 8.09 -6.83 -30.25
C LYS A 11 9.37 -6.97 -31.09
N ASN A 12 10.51 -6.52 -30.55
CA ASN A 12 11.79 -6.58 -31.25
C ASN A 12 12.42 -7.99 -31.15
N GLU A 13 12.48 -8.68 -32.26
CA GLU A 13 13.04 -10.04 -32.36
C GLU A 13 14.50 -10.12 -31.92
N ASN A 14 15.35 -9.19 -32.35
CA ASN A 14 16.76 -9.18 -31.94
C ASN A 14 16.91 -9.01 -30.42
N SER A 15 16.07 -8.18 -29.79
CA SER A 15 16.08 -8.01 -28.36
C SER A 15 15.67 -9.29 -27.62
N ARG A 16 14.67 -10.02 -28.12
CA ARG A 16 14.24 -11.31 -27.54
C ARG A 16 15.38 -12.35 -27.61
N GLU A 17 16.03 -12.48 -28.75
CA GLU A 17 17.11 -13.47 -28.93
C GLU A 17 18.35 -13.10 -28.08
N ILE A 18 18.69 -11.83 -27.95
CA ILE A 18 19.79 -11.38 -27.08
C ILE A 18 19.47 -11.73 -25.62
N ILE A 19 18.25 -11.37 -25.13
CA ILE A 19 17.83 -11.70 -23.78
C ILE A 19 17.88 -13.21 -23.54
N LYS A 20 17.35 -14.02 -24.46
CA LYS A 20 17.40 -15.48 -24.39
C LYS A 20 18.85 -15.99 -24.28
N SER A 21 19.74 -15.52 -25.12
CA SER A 21 21.17 -15.96 -25.11
C SER A 21 21.89 -15.66 -23.79
N PHE A 22 21.43 -14.66 -23.03
CA PHE A 22 21.99 -14.31 -21.71
C PHE A 22 21.60 -15.27 -20.61
N ILE A 23 20.42 -15.93 -20.73
CA ILE A 23 19.75 -16.58 -19.63
C ILE A 23 19.44 -18.07 -19.83
N GLU A 24 19.46 -18.59 -21.09
CA GLU A 24 19.05 -19.97 -21.38
C GLU A 24 19.94 -21.05 -20.74
N ASN A 25 21.16 -20.69 -20.32
CA ASN A 25 22.12 -21.62 -19.70
C ASN A 25 22.27 -21.36 -18.17
N LEU A 26 21.33 -20.64 -17.52
CA LEU A 26 21.38 -20.43 -16.08
C LEU A 26 20.74 -21.62 -15.36
N ASP A 27 21.40 -22.15 -14.34
CA ASP A 27 21.01 -23.37 -13.62
C ASP A 27 19.60 -23.34 -13.01
N PHE A 28 19.05 -22.15 -12.77
CA PHE A 28 17.71 -21.95 -12.20
C PHE A 28 16.64 -21.61 -13.25
N VAL A 29 17.00 -21.53 -14.54
CA VAL A 29 16.08 -21.32 -15.66
C VAL A 29 15.78 -22.65 -16.32
N ASN A 30 14.52 -23.08 -16.25
CA ASN A 30 14.08 -24.32 -16.87
C ASN A 30 13.81 -24.16 -18.36
N GLU A 31 13.17 -23.08 -18.75
CA GLU A 31 12.76 -22.79 -20.12
C GLU A 31 12.66 -21.27 -20.35
N VAL A 32 12.99 -20.83 -21.58
CA VAL A 32 12.80 -19.45 -22.02
C VAL A 32 11.84 -19.43 -23.19
N LYS A 33 10.70 -18.76 -23.02
CA LYS A 33 9.65 -18.61 -24.04
C LYS A 33 9.59 -17.18 -24.54
N LEU A 34 9.60 -17.02 -25.87
CA LEU A 34 9.65 -15.71 -26.54
C LEU A 34 8.30 -15.40 -27.20
N TYR A 35 7.80 -14.19 -26.97
CA TYR A 35 6.53 -13.71 -27.55
C TYR A 35 6.67 -12.30 -28.10
N ASP A 36 6.10 -12.06 -29.25
CA ASP A 36 5.96 -10.76 -29.90
C ASP A 36 4.62 -10.09 -29.56
N ASP A 37 3.69 -10.86 -28.99
CA ASP A 37 2.35 -10.44 -28.59
C ASP A 37 1.98 -10.93 -27.20
N PHE A 38 1.40 -10.03 -26.40
CA PHE A 38 1.00 -10.32 -25.02
C PHE A 38 -0.07 -11.41 -24.93
N THR A 39 -1.07 -11.36 -25.79
CA THR A 39 -2.23 -12.25 -25.71
C THR A 39 -1.83 -13.72 -25.84
N ARG A 40 -0.88 -14.00 -26.75
CA ARG A 40 -0.31 -15.36 -26.93
C ARG A 40 0.50 -15.79 -25.73
N GLY A 41 1.32 -14.89 -25.17
CA GLY A 41 2.16 -15.22 -24.01
C GLY A 41 1.36 -15.40 -22.71
N TYR A 42 0.26 -14.70 -22.54
CA TYR A 42 -0.48 -14.67 -21.28
C TYR A 42 -1.08 -16.03 -20.89
N GLU A 43 -1.62 -16.79 -21.84
CA GLU A 43 -2.20 -18.11 -21.54
C GLU A 43 -1.13 -19.09 -21.05
N ASP A 44 0.08 -19.04 -21.62
CA ASP A 44 1.19 -19.88 -21.21
C ASP A 44 1.76 -19.43 -19.84
N ILE A 45 1.83 -18.12 -19.59
CA ILE A 45 2.24 -17.56 -18.30
C ILE A 45 1.30 -18.05 -17.20
N LYS A 46 -0.01 -18.02 -17.45
CA LYS A 46 -1.04 -18.43 -16.50
C LYS A 46 -0.97 -19.93 -16.11
N GLN A 47 -0.47 -20.76 -17.01
CA GLN A 47 -0.33 -22.20 -16.80
C GLN A 47 1.01 -22.58 -16.15
N SER A 48 1.94 -21.65 -16.03
CA SER A 48 3.27 -21.90 -15.47
C SER A 48 3.24 -21.84 -13.94
N GLU A 49 3.92 -22.77 -13.27
CA GLU A 49 3.96 -22.83 -11.80
C GLU A 49 4.81 -21.71 -11.17
N ASN A 50 5.86 -21.24 -11.87
CA ASN A 50 6.78 -20.24 -11.32
C ASN A 50 7.27 -19.29 -12.46
N PRO A 51 6.35 -18.49 -13.07
CA PRO A 51 6.71 -17.65 -14.19
C PRO A 51 7.47 -16.39 -13.76
N ILE A 52 8.57 -16.08 -14.46
CA ILE A 52 9.23 -14.78 -14.45
C ILE A 52 8.93 -14.12 -15.78
N VAL A 53 8.42 -12.91 -15.77
CA VAL A 53 8.01 -12.19 -16.98
C VAL A 53 8.93 -10.99 -17.22
N ILE A 54 9.53 -10.93 -18.40
CA ILE A 54 10.26 -9.76 -18.91
C ILE A 54 9.37 -9.10 -19.95
N LEU A 55 8.87 -7.90 -19.66
CA LEU A 55 7.95 -7.15 -20.50
C LEU A 55 8.61 -5.88 -21.02
N ASP A 56 8.71 -5.75 -22.33
CA ASP A 56 9.16 -4.50 -22.96
C ASP A 56 8.01 -3.49 -23.11
N ILE A 57 8.28 -2.24 -22.73
CA ILE A 57 7.35 -1.12 -22.87
C ILE A 57 7.91 0.02 -23.73
N SER A 58 8.89 -0.27 -24.59
CA SER A 58 9.54 0.73 -25.45
C SER A 58 8.59 1.35 -26.49
N GLU A 59 7.63 0.57 -26.94
CA GLU A 59 6.54 1.04 -27.79
C GLU A 59 5.27 1.24 -26.97
N ASP A 60 4.47 2.21 -27.36
CA ASP A 60 3.18 2.48 -26.70
C ASP A 60 2.23 1.29 -26.91
N PHE A 61 2.08 0.45 -25.89
CA PHE A 61 1.09 -0.60 -25.87
C PHE A 61 -0.27 0.00 -25.46
N ALA A 62 -1.20 0.08 -26.39
CA ALA A 62 -2.60 0.32 -26.04
C ALA A 62 -3.05 -0.79 -25.07
N GLY A 63 -3.49 -0.40 -23.86
CA GLY A 63 -3.94 -1.37 -22.85
C GLY A 63 -2.86 -1.88 -21.90
N LEU A 64 -1.75 -1.16 -21.74
CA LEU A 64 -0.65 -1.54 -20.86
C LEU A 64 -1.10 -1.74 -19.39
N ASP A 65 -2.05 -0.93 -18.92
CA ASP A 65 -2.63 -1.05 -17.57
C ASP A 65 -3.48 -2.33 -17.43
N GLU A 66 -4.19 -2.74 -18.49
CA GLU A 66 -4.95 -4.00 -18.52
C GLU A 66 -4.01 -5.21 -18.51
N ILE A 67 -2.94 -5.15 -19.32
CA ILE A 67 -1.89 -6.17 -19.37
C ILE A 67 -1.25 -6.36 -18.00
N ALA A 68 -0.85 -5.28 -17.36
CA ALA A 68 -0.23 -5.31 -16.03
C ALA A 68 -1.21 -5.85 -14.97
N GLY A 69 -2.47 -5.44 -15.02
CA GLY A 69 -3.50 -5.97 -14.14
C GLY A 69 -3.67 -7.48 -14.26
N LYS A 70 -3.64 -8.01 -15.50
CA LYS A 70 -3.70 -9.45 -15.77
C LYS A 70 -2.45 -10.18 -15.26
N LEU A 71 -1.24 -9.62 -15.50
CA LEU A 71 0.01 -10.22 -15.05
C LEU A 71 0.12 -10.28 -13.54
N LYS A 72 -0.27 -9.23 -12.81
CA LYS A 72 -0.27 -9.20 -11.34
C LYS A 72 -1.12 -10.31 -10.71
N LEU A 73 -2.13 -10.81 -11.41
CA LEU A 73 -2.96 -11.93 -10.92
C LEU A 73 -2.25 -13.29 -11.01
N VAL A 74 -1.20 -13.38 -11.84
CA VAL A 74 -0.52 -14.64 -12.16
C VAL A 74 0.87 -14.69 -11.56
N THR A 75 1.60 -13.58 -11.58
CA THR A 75 2.97 -13.50 -11.04
C THR A 75 3.28 -12.11 -10.53
N SER A 76 4.08 -12.06 -9.47
CA SER A 76 4.72 -10.83 -9.00
C SER A 76 6.16 -10.67 -9.53
N LYS A 77 6.69 -11.66 -10.27
CA LYS A 77 8.05 -11.67 -10.80
C LYS A 77 8.11 -11.02 -12.18
N ILE A 78 7.82 -9.70 -12.22
CA ILE A 78 7.77 -8.92 -13.46
C ILE A 78 9.00 -8.01 -13.53
N ILE A 79 9.75 -8.11 -14.63
CA ILE A 79 10.82 -7.18 -15.01
C ILE A 79 10.29 -6.37 -16.18
N ILE A 80 10.40 -5.06 -16.12
CA ILE A 80 10.06 -4.20 -17.25
C ILE A 80 11.34 -3.69 -17.90
N THR A 81 11.35 -3.69 -19.24
CA THR A 81 12.44 -3.13 -20.06
C THR A 81 11.92 -1.99 -20.91
N SER A 82 12.76 -0.98 -21.18
CA SER A 82 12.41 0.12 -22.09
C SER A 82 13.65 0.84 -22.61
N ILE A 83 13.55 1.39 -23.84
CA ILE A 83 14.53 2.36 -24.37
C ILE A 83 14.37 3.74 -23.72
N ASN A 84 13.19 4.05 -23.21
CA ASN A 84 12.92 5.28 -22.48
C ASN A 84 13.02 5.00 -20.96
N TYR A 85 14.05 5.55 -20.32
CA TYR A 85 14.33 5.39 -18.89
C TYR A 85 14.14 6.71 -18.11
N SER A 86 13.22 7.58 -18.58
CA SER A 86 12.83 8.77 -17.81
C SER A 86 12.20 8.36 -16.47
N THR A 87 12.32 9.22 -15.48
CA THR A 87 11.72 8.99 -14.14
C THR A 87 10.25 8.61 -14.25
N ASN A 88 9.50 9.27 -15.14
CA ASN A 88 8.08 8.96 -15.36
C ASN A 88 7.87 7.55 -15.90
N THR A 89 8.72 7.07 -16.81
CA THR A 89 8.65 5.71 -17.35
C THR A 89 8.94 4.67 -16.27
N ILE A 90 9.94 4.92 -15.42
CA ILE A 90 10.31 4.02 -14.32
C ILE A 90 9.16 3.95 -13.30
N ILE A 91 8.59 5.10 -12.90
CA ILE A 91 7.43 5.15 -12.00
C ILE A 91 6.25 4.40 -12.61
N LYS A 92 5.98 4.59 -13.90
CA LYS A 92 4.93 3.85 -14.62
C LYS A 92 5.18 2.33 -14.55
N ALA A 93 6.39 1.88 -14.82
CA ALA A 93 6.77 0.46 -14.74
C ALA A 93 6.51 -0.13 -13.36
N LEU A 94 6.87 0.57 -12.29
CA LEU A 94 6.65 0.13 -10.91
C LEU A 94 5.16 0.09 -10.55
N ARG A 95 4.37 1.06 -10.99
CA ARG A 95 2.89 1.04 -10.85
C ARG A 95 2.27 -0.17 -11.57
N LEU A 96 2.86 -0.56 -12.70
CA LEU A 96 2.45 -1.77 -13.43
C LEU A 96 2.83 -3.07 -12.70
N GLY A 97 3.52 -2.98 -11.55
CA GLY A 97 3.90 -4.12 -10.71
C GLY A 97 5.26 -4.72 -11.02
N ALA A 98 6.10 -4.00 -11.77
CA ALA A 98 7.47 -4.44 -11.98
C ALA A 98 8.23 -4.54 -10.64
N LYS A 99 8.94 -5.65 -10.45
CA LYS A 99 9.91 -5.80 -9.36
C LYS A 99 11.22 -5.11 -9.68
N GLU A 100 11.53 -4.98 -10.98
CA GLU A 100 12.73 -4.31 -11.44
C GLU A 100 12.50 -3.68 -12.82
N PHE A 101 13.20 -2.59 -13.08
CA PHE A 101 13.24 -1.92 -14.38
C PHE A 101 14.66 -1.97 -14.96
N LEU A 102 14.81 -2.51 -16.17
CA LEU A 102 16.08 -2.57 -16.85
C LEU A 102 16.05 -1.70 -18.12
N PRO A 103 16.93 -0.68 -18.22
CA PRO A 103 17.04 0.12 -19.44
C PRO A 103 17.58 -0.73 -20.59
N LYS A 104 17.12 -0.47 -21.81
CA LYS A 104 17.71 -1.03 -23.02
C LYS A 104 18.86 -0.15 -23.54
N PRO A 105 19.95 -0.76 -24.05
CA PRO A 105 20.18 -2.20 -24.19
C PRO A 105 20.38 -2.89 -22.84
N VAL A 106 19.70 -4.02 -22.66
CA VAL A 106 19.78 -4.78 -21.40
C VAL A 106 21.19 -5.37 -21.27
N LEU A 107 21.84 -5.11 -20.14
CA LEU A 107 23.15 -5.69 -19.84
C LEU A 107 22.98 -7.08 -19.22
N ARG A 108 23.84 -8.04 -19.68
CA ARG A 108 23.79 -9.42 -19.18
C ARG A 108 23.92 -9.51 -17.66
N GLU A 109 24.86 -8.75 -17.09
CA GLU A 109 25.15 -8.77 -15.64
C GLU A 109 23.93 -8.32 -14.82
N ASP A 110 23.26 -7.25 -15.24
CA ASP A 110 22.06 -6.74 -14.57
C ASP A 110 20.90 -7.74 -14.66
N LEU A 111 20.69 -8.30 -15.87
CA LEU A 111 19.61 -9.26 -16.07
C LEU A 111 19.82 -10.54 -15.24
N VAL A 112 21.05 -11.09 -15.24
CA VAL A 112 21.38 -12.30 -14.46
C VAL A 112 21.22 -12.02 -12.96
N ARG A 113 21.68 -10.88 -12.47
CA ARG A 113 21.53 -10.45 -11.07
C ARG A 113 20.05 -10.41 -10.67
N VAL A 114 19.21 -9.75 -11.46
CA VAL A 114 17.78 -9.59 -11.18
C VAL A 114 17.06 -10.94 -11.25
N LEU A 115 17.34 -11.76 -12.26
CA LEU A 115 16.73 -13.09 -12.39
C LEU A 115 17.13 -14.01 -11.24
N SER A 116 18.41 -13.99 -10.82
CA SER A 116 18.88 -14.77 -9.65
C SER A 116 18.16 -14.36 -8.36
N MET A 117 17.94 -13.06 -8.18
CA MET A 117 17.15 -12.54 -7.07
C MET A 117 15.70 -13.05 -7.14
N LEU A 118 15.04 -12.93 -8.30
CA LEU A 118 13.66 -13.36 -8.47
C LEU A 118 13.47 -14.88 -8.40
N ALA A 119 14.43 -15.66 -8.87
CA ALA A 119 14.41 -17.12 -8.79
C ALA A 119 14.62 -17.64 -7.36
N SER A 120 15.34 -16.89 -6.52
CA SER A 120 15.52 -17.22 -5.09
C SER A 120 14.32 -16.85 -4.22
N ILE A 121 13.39 -16.08 -4.73
CA ILE A 121 12.16 -15.73 -4.04
C ILE A 121 11.18 -16.91 -4.16
N SER A 122 11.06 -17.71 -3.08
CA SER A 122 9.95 -18.67 -2.98
C SER A 122 8.61 -17.92 -2.95
N PRO A 123 7.51 -18.49 -3.44
CA PRO A 123 6.17 -17.89 -3.27
C PRO A 123 5.84 -17.56 -1.80
N GLU A 124 6.45 -18.29 -0.86
CA GLU A 124 6.35 -18.04 0.59
C GLU A 124 7.20 -16.85 1.08
N ASN A 125 8.19 -16.40 0.30
CA ASN A 125 9.10 -15.28 0.63
C ASN A 125 8.88 -14.05 -0.26
N GLU A 126 7.78 -13.96 -0.96
CA GLU A 126 7.32 -12.72 -1.58
C GLU A 126 6.90 -11.72 -0.48
N VAL A 127 7.88 -11.21 0.25
CA VAL A 127 7.69 -9.96 0.98
C VAL A 127 7.56 -8.88 -0.11
N SER A 128 6.34 -8.74 -0.65
CA SER A 128 5.97 -7.47 -1.28
C SER A 128 6.44 -6.40 -0.31
N GLN A 129 6.95 -5.27 -0.80
CA GLN A 129 7.31 -4.15 0.09
C GLN A 129 6.02 -3.57 0.69
N SER A 130 5.35 -4.41 1.48
CA SER A 130 4.12 -4.07 2.18
C SER A 130 4.36 -2.86 3.06
N LYS A 131 3.50 -1.86 2.98
CA LYS A 131 3.57 -0.63 3.74
C LYS A 131 2.44 -0.54 4.75
N ILE A 132 2.79 -0.35 6.01
CA ILE A 132 1.84 -0.04 7.07
C ILE A 132 1.72 1.48 7.17
N ILE A 133 0.53 1.98 6.90
CA ILE A 133 0.17 3.39 6.92
C ILE A 133 -0.81 3.59 8.07
N THR A 134 -0.36 4.16 9.17
CA THR A 134 -1.21 4.38 10.34
C THR A 134 -1.75 5.79 10.36
N VAL A 135 -3.06 5.96 10.43
CA VAL A 135 -3.71 7.25 10.64
C VAL A 135 -3.82 7.49 12.14
N TYR A 136 -3.10 8.50 12.61
CA TYR A 136 -3.00 8.77 14.04
C TYR A 136 -3.19 10.26 14.38
N SER A 137 -3.71 10.50 15.55
CA SER A 137 -3.72 11.79 16.25
C SER A 137 -3.86 11.59 17.74
N ASN A 138 -3.22 12.44 18.50
CA ASN A 138 -3.39 12.49 19.96
C ASN A 138 -4.63 13.28 20.41
N LYS A 139 -5.56 13.57 19.48
CA LYS A 139 -6.84 14.23 19.77
C LYS A 139 -7.99 13.42 19.16
N GLY A 140 -9.01 13.15 19.97
CA GLY A 140 -10.25 12.50 19.53
C GLY A 140 -11.12 13.42 18.66
N GLY A 141 -11.97 12.83 17.83
CA GLY A 141 -13.00 13.56 17.07
C GLY A 141 -12.52 14.40 15.89
N ILE A 142 -11.27 14.28 15.47
CA ILE A 142 -10.72 15.06 14.36
C ILE A 142 -10.77 14.37 12.99
N GLY A 143 -11.40 13.18 12.91
CA GLY A 143 -11.68 12.49 11.65
C GLY A 143 -10.66 11.43 11.24
N LYS A 144 -9.94 10.80 12.18
CA LYS A 144 -9.00 9.70 11.88
C LYS A 144 -9.66 8.58 11.09
N THR A 145 -10.74 8.00 11.59
CA THR A 145 -11.51 6.94 10.93
C THR A 145 -11.99 7.34 9.55
N THR A 146 -12.50 8.58 9.40
CA THR A 146 -12.88 9.13 8.08
C THR A 146 -11.71 9.11 7.10
N ILE A 147 -10.52 9.52 7.56
CA ILE A 147 -9.32 9.55 6.73
C ILE A 147 -8.87 8.12 6.40
N ALA A 148 -8.80 7.22 7.39
CA ALA A 148 -8.36 5.85 7.20
C ALA A 148 -9.25 5.11 6.18
N VAL A 149 -10.57 5.19 6.33
CA VAL A 149 -11.55 4.56 5.43
C VAL A 149 -11.41 5.07 4.01
N ASN A 150 -11.39 6.39 3.81
CA ASN A 150 -11.38 6.95 2.47
C ASN A 150 -10.00 6.83 1.79
N LEU A 151 -8.91 6.97 2.55
CA LEU A 151 -7.57 6.69 2.03
C LEU A 151 -7.44 5.23 1.57
N ALA A 152 -7.91 4.26 2.37
CA ALA A 152 -7.85 2.85 2.01
C ALA A 152 -8.72 2.52 0.78
N ALA A 153 -9.93 3.09 0.70
CA ALA A 153 -10.82 2.90 -0.43
C ALA A 153 -10.23 3.48 -1.73
N GLU A 154 -9.66 4.68 -1.67
CA GLU A 154 -9.04 5.30 -2.85
C GLU A 154 -7.71 4.64 -3.22
N LEU A 155 -6.88 4.18 -2.25
CA LEU A 155 -5.70 3.38 -2.54
C LEU A 155 -6.05 2.11 -3.31
N ALA A 156 -7.10 1.38 -2.89
CA ALA A 156 -7.56 0.19 -3.60
C ALA A 156 -8.02 0.48 -5.04
N LYS A 157 -8.60 1.67 -5.29
CA LYS A 157 -9.01 2.11 -6.64
C LYS A 157 -7.83 2.52 -7.51
N VAL A 158 -6.90 3.29 -6.95
CA VAL A 158 -5.74 3.84 -7.69
C VAL A 158 -4.73 2.76 -8.01
N THR A 159 -4.39 1.92 -7.04
CA THR A 159 -3.33 0.90 -7.22
C THR A 159 -3.82 -0.39 -7.85
N LYS A 160 -5.12 -0.71 -7.72
CA LYS A 160 -5.72 -2.02 -8.04
C LYS A 160 -5.15 -3.17 -7.21
N ASP A 161 -4.29 -2.87 -6.24
CA ASP A 161 -3.71 -3.84 -5.32
C ASP A 161 -4.66 -4.14 -4.15
N LYS A 162 -4.39 -5.23 -3.43
CA LYS A 162 -5.10 -5.54 -2.19
C LYS A 162 -4.70 -4.54 -1.10
N VAL A 163 -5.68 -3.88 -0.52
CA VAL A 163 -5.51 -2.98 0.63
C VAL A 163 -6.22 -3.58 1.83
N ALA A 164 -5.49 -3.75 2.95
CA ALA A 164 -6.11 -4.05 4.23
C ALA A 164 -6.45 -2.74 4.96
N LEU A 165 -7.66 -2.63 5.46
CA LEU A 165 -8.06 -1.59 6.40
C LEU A 165 -8.33 -2.25 7.74
N VAL A 166 -7.51 -1.91 8.74
CA VAL A 166 -7.51 -2.59 10.04
C VAL A 166 -7.91 -1.61 11.14
N ASP A 167 -8.95 -1.95 11.86
CA ASP A 167 -9.40 -1.18 13.02
C ASP A 167 -8.64 -1.61 14.28
N LEU A 168 -7.66 -0.81 14.67
CA LEU A 168 -6.94 -0.95 15.93
C LEU A 168 -7.32 0.13 16.96
N ASN A 169 -8.50 0.76 16.78
CA ASN A 169 -9.17 1.47 17.84
C ASN A 169 -9.92 0.45 18.73
N LEU A 170 -9.16 -0.34 19.47
CA LEU A 170 -9.56 -1.59 20.11
C LEU A 170 -10.73 -1.51 21.10
N GLN A 171 -11.14 -0.31 21.50
CA GLN A 171 -12.24 -0.12 22.47
C GLN A 171 -13.52 0.43 21.81
N LEU A 172 -13.37 1.32 20.83
CA LEU A 172 -14.46 2.06 20.21
C LEU A 172 -14.17 2.23 18.72
N GLY A 173 -13.95 1.13 18.01
CA GLY A 173 -13.77 1.11 16.57
C GLY A 173 -15.09 1.35 15.84
N ASP A 174 -15.02 2.01 14.71
CA ASP A 174 -16.20 2.43 13.95
C ASP A 174 -16.10 2.08 12.44
N ILE A 175 -15.02 1.42 11.99
CA ILE A 175 -14.81 1.16 10.54
C ILE A 175 -15.93 0.32 9.96
N SER A 176 -16.32 -0.76 10.64
CA SER A 176 -17.39 -1.64 10.19
C SER A 176 -18.72 -0.92 10.08
N THR A 177 -19.04 -0.10 11.08
CA THR A 177 -20.23 0.76 11.07
C THR A 177 -20.16 1.81 9.97
N PHE A 178 -19.01 2.43 9.79
CA PHE A 178 -18.77 3.46 8.75
C PHE A 178 -19.00 2.94 7.33
N LEU A 179 -18.68 1.68 7.07
CA LEU A 179 -18.81 1.04 5.75
C LEU A 179 -20.05 0.11 5.63
N ASN A 180 -20.89 0.09 6.67
CA ASN A 180 -22.05 -0.82 6.75
C ASN A 180 -21.65 -2.28 6.46
N LEU A 181 -20.57 -2.73 7.12
CA LEU A 181 -20.05 -4.10 7.03
C LEU A 181 -20.37 -4.87 8.31
N ASN A 182 -20.39 -6.20 8.18
CA ASN A 182 -20.54 -7.10 9.31
C ASN A 182 -19.48 -8.21 9.20
N PRO A 183 -18.20 -7.90 9.46
CA PRO A 183 -17.11 -8.85 9.33
C PRO A 183 -17.37 -10.12 10.14
N PRO A 184 -17.07 -11.31 9.58
CA PRO A 184 -17.36 -12.58 10.26
C PRO A 184 -16.50 -12.78 11.51
N PHE A 185 -15.36 -12.09 11.58
CA PHE A 185 -14.42 -12.16 12.69
C PHE A 185 -13.81 -10.79 12.97
N ASP A 186 -13.48 -10.57 14.23
CA ASP A 186 -12.78 -9.37 14.70
C ASP A 186 -11.26 -9.56 14.81
N VAL A 187 -10.53 -8.48 15.07
CA VAL A 187 -9.08 -8.48 15.18
C VAL A 187 -8.57 -9.42 16.29
N ASN A 188 -9.30 -9.55 17.40
CA ASN A 188 -8.91 -10.41 18.51
C ASN A 188 -9.01 -11.90 18.13
N TYR A 189 -10.08 -12.27 17.42
CA TYR A 189 -10.24 -13.62 16.89
C TYR A 189 -9.11 -13.96 15.89
N VAL A 190 -8.84 -13.07 14.95
CA VAL A 190 -7.75 -13.27 13.97
C VAL A 190 -6.39 -13.42 14.66
N ILE A 191 -6.06 -12.56 15.62
CA ILE A 191 -4.81 -12.64 16.38
C ILE A 191 -4.67 -14.00 17.08
N ARG A 192 -5.73 -14.49 17.74
CA ARG A 192 -5.70 -15.79 18.44
C ARG A 192 -5.42 -16.94 17.46
N ARG A 193 -6.08 -16.95 16.30
CA ARG A 193 -5.90 -18.00 15.29
C ARG A 193 -4.53 -17.94 14.59
N LEU A 194 -3.94 -16.76 14.45
CA LEU A 194 -2.57 -16.62 13.98
C LEU A 194 -1.55 -17.25 14.94
N ILE A 195 -1.79 -17.17 16.25
CA ILE A 195 -0.96 -17.84 17.26
C ILE A 195 -1.08 -19.36 17.12
N ASP A 196 -2.29 -19.87 16.84
CA ASP A 196 -2.55 -21.28 16.59
C ASP A 196 -2.05 -21.77 15.21
N LYS A 197 -1.35 -20.92 14.44
CA LYS A 197 -0.79 -21.20 13.11
C LYS A 197 -1.81 -21.57 12.02
N GLU A 198 -3.02 -21.05 12.11
CA GLU A 198 -4.01 -21.18 11.04
C GLU A 198 -3.68 -20.22 9.87
N GLU A 199 -2.96 -20.70 8.86
CA GLU A 199 -2.44 -19.89 7.74
C GLU A 199 -3.55 -19.20 6.91
N ASN A 200 -4.73 -19.82 6.79
CA ASN A 200 -5.84 -19.30 5.99
C ASN A 200 -6.73 -18.28 6.72
N ILE A 201 -6.42 -17.96 8.00
CA ILE A 201 -7.28 -17.07 8.78
C ILE A 201 -7.31 -15.65 8.25
N LEU A 202 -6.23 -15.17 7.66
CA LEU A 202 -6.17 -13.82 7.09
C LEU A 202 -7.13 -13.63 5.92
N ILE A 203 -7.34 -14.68 5.10
CA ILE A 203 -8.28 -14.60 3.98
C ILE A 203 -9.73 -14.66 4.49
N LYS A 204 -9.97 -15.46 5.54
CA LYS A 204 -11.32 -15.67 6.10
C LYS A 204 -11.74 -14.61 7.11
N GLY A 205 -10.76 -13.97 7.76
CA GLY A 205 -10.98 -12.99 8.83
C GLY A 205 -11.36 -11.61 8.34
N PHE A 206 -11.12 -11.32 7.07
CA PHE A 206 -11.41 -10.02 6.47
C PHE A 206 -12.71 -10.05 5.67
N GLU A 207 -13.48 -8.98 5.75
CA GLU A 207 -14.61 -8.77 4.86
C GLU A 207 -14.19 -7.88 3.70
N LYS A 208 -14.48 -8.33 2.47
CA LYS A 208 -14.20 -7.55 1.27
C LYS A 208 -15.25 -6.48 1.08
N TYR A 209 -14.82 -5.23 0.91
CA TYR A 209 -15.71 -4.12 0.67
C TYR A 209 -16.16 -4.07 -0.79
N LYS A 210 -17.38 -4.50 -1.08
CA LYS A 210 -18.00 -4.52 -2.41
C LYS A 210 -17.07 -5.14 -3.48
N ASP A 211 -16.97 -4.52 -4.64
CA ASP A 211 -16.12 -4.96 -5.75
C ASP A 211 -14.68 -4.44 -5.67
N LEU A 212 -14.35 -3.64 -4.64
CA LEU A 212 -13.01 -3.10 -4.47
C LEU A 212 -12.05 -4.17 -3.92
N SER A 213 -10.76 -4.01 -4.22
CA SER A 213 -9.68 -4.78 -3.58
C SER A 213 -9.38 -4.28 -2.16
N LEU A 214 -10.42 -3.83 -1.44
CA LEU A 214 -10.36 -3.37 -0.05
C LEU A 214 -10.89 -4.46 0.87
N TYR A 215 -10.11 -4.81 1.87
CA TYR A 215 -10.39 -5.85 2.86
C TYR A 215 -10.38 -5.24 4.26
N VAL A 216 -11.44 -5.43 5.01
CA VAL A 216 -11.66 -4.79 6.31
C VAL A 216 -11.57 -5.81 7.43
N LEU A 217 -10.78 -5.49 8.47
CA LEU A 217 -10.72 -6.21 9.73
C LEU A 217 -11.22 -5.27 10.84
N SER A 218 -12.31 -5.68 11.50
CA SER A 218 -12.95 -4.87 12.55
C SER A 218 -12.21 -4.92 13.88
N ASP A 219 -12.49 -3.95 14.72
CA ASP A 219 -12.15 -3.92 16.13
C ASP A 219 -12.77 -5.10 16.92
N PRO A 220 -12.34 -5.35 18.18
CA PRO A 220 -12.90 -6.40 19.00
C PRO A 220 -14.40 -6.20 19.24
N SER A 221 -15.16 -7.29 19.16
CA SER A 221 -16.63 -7.27 19.39
C SER A 221 -17.03 -6.87 20.81
N TYR A 222 -16.12 -7.02 21.79
CA TYR A 222 -16.32 -6.66 23.19
C TYR A 222 -15.13 -5.89 23.71
N ILE A 223 -15.38 -4.78 24.43
CA ILE A 223 -14.33 -3.90 24.97
C ILE A 223 -13.34 -4.65 25.86
N GLU A 224 -13.82 -5.60 26.67
CA GLU A 224 -12.99 -6.38 27.58
C GLU A 224 -11.95 -7.24 26.84
N GLN A 225 -12.20 -7.58 25.60
CA GLN A 225 -11.26 -8.35 24.78
C GLN A 225 -10.03 -7.52 24.38
N SER A 226 -10.15 -6.20 24.34
CA SER A 226 -9.06 -5.28 24.01
C SER A 226 -7.93 -5.37 25.05
N GLU A 227 -8.27 -5.59 26.33
CA GLU A 227 -7.29 -5.69 27.42
C GLU A 227 -6.37 -6.92 27.31
N SER A 228 -6.80 -7.94 26.58
CA SER A 228 -6.00 -9.17 26.37
C SER A 228 -4.97 -9.06 25.25
N ILE A 229 -5.02 -7.99 24.43
CA ILE A 229 -4.13 -7.82 23.27
C ILE A 229 -2.78 -7.28 23.75
N THR A 230 -1.70 -7.98 23.38
CA THR A 230 -0.33 -7.64 23.74
C THR A 230 0.46 -7.05 22.58
N THR A 231 1.57 -6.36 22.89
CA THR A 231 2.47 -5.81 21.87
C THR A 231 3.07 -6.89 20.95
N GLN A 232 3.30 -8.10 21.47
CA GLN A 232 3.78 -9.23 20.69
C GLN A 232 2.74 -9.72 19.68
N GLN A 233 1.48 -9.71 20.07
CA GLN A 233 0.36 -10.07 19.19
C GLN A 233 0.18 -9.07 18.06
N ILE A 234 0.35 -7.78 18.31
CA ILE A 234 0.37 -6.75 17.26
C ILE A 234 1.53 -7.01 16.27
N THR A 235 2.71 -7.41 16.77
CA THR A 235 3.84 -7.77 15.89
C THR A 235 3.48 -8.96 15.00
N THR A 236 2.88 -10.00 15.57
CA THR A 236 2.45 -11.20 14.84
C THR A 236 1.41 -10.85 13.78
N LEU A 237 0.41 -10.04 14.13
CA LEU A 237 -0.61 -9.57 13.20
C LEU A 237 0.03 -8.84 12.01
N PHE A 238 0.86 -7.83 12.24
CA PHE A 238 1.50 -7.09 11.16
C PHE A 238 2.43 -7.94 10.29
N SER A 239 3.17 -8.87 10.91
CA SER A 239 4.03 -9.80 10.17
C SER A 239 3.22 -10.72 9.25
N ALA A 240 2.03 -11.11 9.67
CA ALA A 240 1.12 -11.92 8.85
C ALA A 240 0.46 -11.08 7.75
N LEU A 241 -0.01 -9.86 8.07
CA LEU A 241 -0.64 -8.96 7.10
C LEU A 241 0.32 -8.56 5.97
N LYS A 242 1.59 -8.30 6.30
CA LYS A 242 2.62 -7.95 5.31
C LYS A 242 2.84 -9.03 4.24
N LYS A 243 2.50 -10.28 4.52
CA LYS A 243 2.61 -11.38 3.55
C LYS A 243 1.49 -11.38 2.50
N VAL A 244 0.37 -10.71 2.78
CA VAL A 244 -0.86 -10.80 1.97
C VAL A 244 -1.23 -9.48 1.31
N PHE A 245 -0.97 -8.36 2.01
CA PHE A 245 -1.43 -7.03 1.60
C PHE A 245 -0.27 -6.10 1.30
N PRO A 246 -0.14 -5.59 0.06
CA PRO A 246 0.84 -4.55 -0.28
C PRO A 246 0.64 -3.26 0.51
N TYR A 247 -0.61 -2.90 0.81
CA TYR A 247 -0.97 -1.72 1.59
C TYR A 247 -1.81 -2.12 2.80
N ILE A 248 -1.41 -1.64 3.98
CA ILE A 248 -2.11 -1.87 5.24
C ILE A 248 -2.39 -0.49 5.86
N VAL A 249 -3.64 -0.06 5.80
CA VAL A 249 -4.10 1.18 6.45
C VAL A 249 -4.65 0.84 7.82
N VAL A 250 -4.15 1.54 8.84
CA VAL A 250 -4.53 1.30 10.23
C VAL A 250 -5.22 2.52 10.80
N ASP A 251 -6.44 2.37 11.29
CA ASP A 251 -7.09 3.32 12.19
C ASP A 251 -6.80 2.94 13.64
N MET A 252 -6.50 3.93 14.48
CA MET A 252 -6.20 3.67 15.88
C MET A 252 -6.74 4.75 16.80
N SER A 253 -6.82 4.42 18.09
CA SER A 253 -7.24 5.37 19.14
C SER A 253 -6.30 6.58 19.24
N SER A 254 -6.70 7.59 20.00
CA SER A 254 -5.86 8.76 20.27
C SER A 254 -4.94 8.59 21.48
N ASN A 255 -5.00 7.44 22.14
CA ASN A 255 -4.23 7.16 23.35
C ASN A 255 -2.74 6.97 23.03
N ILE A 256 -1.90 7.23 24.03
CA ILE A 256 -0.47 6.91 24.01
C ILE A 256 -0.26 5.86 25.11
N ASP A 257 -0.37 4.60 24.75
CA ASP A 257 -0.15 3.43 25.59
C ASP A 257 0.84 2.47 24.92
N PRO A 258 1.27 1.39 25.56
CA PRO A 258 2.23 0.46 24.97
C PRO A 258 1.78 -0.17 23.64
N ILE A 259 0.48 -0.43 23.47
CA ILE A 259 -0.07 -0.98 22.21
C ILE A 259 0.00 0.06 21.10
N SER A 260 -0.48 1.27 21.38
CA SER A 260 -0.44 2.39 20.45
C SER A 260 1.00 2.71 20.00
N LEU A 261 1.93 2.74 20.95
CA LEU A 261 3.34 2.94 20.62
C LEU A 261 3.90 1.80 19.76
N LYS A 262 3.51 0.54 20.03
CA LYS A 262 3.92 -0.60 19.21
C LYS A 262 3.37 -0.53 17.79
N ILE A 263 2.12 -0.09 17.61
CA ILE A 263 1.52 0.15 16.30
C ILE A 263 2.33 1.21 15.54
N LEU A 264 2.58 2.36 16.18
CA LEU A 264 3.36 3.45 15.60
C LEU A 264 4.81 3.06 15.30
N ASP A 265 5.46 2.31 16.17
CA ASP A 265 6.82 1.78 15.94
C ASP A 265 6.87 0.88 14.70
N SER A 266 5.84 0.05 14.50
CA SER A 266 5.73 -0.91 13.40
C SER A 266 5.29 -0.29 12.08
N SER A 267 4.77 0.94 12.10
CA SER A 267 4.30 1.66 10.91
C SER A 267 5.47 2.08 10.05
N ASP A 268 5.32 1.96 8.74
CA ASP A 268 6.24 2.56 7.77
C ASP A 268 5.95 4.07 7.64
N TRP A 269 4.67 4.45 7.63
CA TRP A 269 4.22 5.84 7.64
C TRP A 269 3.16 6.10 8.70
N ILE A 270 3.23 7.28 9.30
CA ILE A 270 2.24 7.80 10.25
C ILE A 270 1.60 9.04 9.62
N MET A 271 0.35 8.94 9.16
CA MET A 271 -0.46 10.07 8.76
C MET A 271 -0.94 10.79 10.02
N PHE A 272 -0.08 11.69 10.53
CA PHE A 272 -0.36 12.42 11.75
C PHE A 272 -1.38 13.52 11.46
N THR A 273 -2.61 13.31 11.90
CA THR A 273 -3.74 14.18 11.59
C THR A 273 -3.93 15.25 12.65
N THR A 274 -4.09 16.49 12.22
CA THR A 274 -4.47 17.63 13.05
C THR A 274 -5.46 18.55 12.32
N ILE A 275 -5.94 19.59 12.98
CA ILE A 275 -6.85 20.60 12.44
C ILE A 275 -6.33 22.00 12.72
N VAL A 276 -6.83 23.02 11.99
CA VAL A 276 -6.39 24.40 12.10
C VAL A 276 -7.00 25.07 13.31
N ASN A 277 -6.46 24.80 14.51
CA ASN A 277 -6.70 25.56 15.71
C ASN A 277 -5.53 25.45 16.70
N ILE A 278 -5.33 26.47 17.52
CA ILE A 278 -4.20 26.57 18.46
C ILE A 278 -4.07 25.36 19.39
N PRO A 279 -5.14 24.86 20.07
CA PRO A 279 -5.02 23.68 20.93
C PRO A 279 -4.57 22.40 20.19
N ALA A 280 -5.08 22.17 18.96
CA ALA A 280 -4.70 21.01 18.18
C ALA A 280 -3.23 21.09 17.72
N ILE A 281 -2.78 22.26 17.25
CA ILE A 281 -1.39 22.51 16.83
C ILE A 281 -0.42 22.33 17.99
N ARG A 282 -0.74 22.87 19.20
CA ARG A 282 0.08 22.67 20.40
C ARG A 282 0.18 21.20 20.81
N ASN A 283 -0.93 20.47 20.75
CA ASN A 283 -0.93 19.04 21.03
C ASN A 283 -0.15 18.26 19.98
N ALA A 284 -0.27 18.62 18.71
CA ALA A 284 0.51 18.05 17.63
C ALA A 284 2.02 18.25 17.89
N GLN A 285 2.46 19.44 18.22
CA GLN A 285 3.85 19.73 18.54
C GLN A 285 4.39 18.85 19.68
N ARG A 286 3.59 18.65 20.75
CA ARG A 286 3.99 17.76 21.86
C ARG A 286 4.16 16.31 21.40
N CYS A 287 3.25 15.84 20.54
CA CYS A 287 3.32 14.49 20.01
C CYS A 287 4.52 14.30 19.06
N LEU A 288 4.81 15.27 18.20
CA LEU A 288 6.00 15.26 17.34
C LEU A 288 7.29 15.25 18.15
N ASN A 289 7.34 15.97 19.27
CA ASN A 289 8.49 15.92 20.20
C ASN A 289 8.68 14.51 20.80
N LEU A 290 7.59 13.79 21.12
CA LEU A 290 7.65 12.39 21.52
C LEU A 290 8.23 11.52 20.39
N PHE A 291 7.79 11.70 19.13
CA PHE A 291 8.29 10.94 18.00
C PHE A 291 9.77 11.20 17.74
N ARG A 292 10.21 12.46 17.87
CA ARG A 292 11.64 12.81 17.80
C ARG A 292 12.46 12.16 18.90
N SER A 293 11.94 12.13 20.15
CA SER A 293 12.62 11.45 21.28
C SER A 293 12.72 9.93 21.07
N ARG A 294 11.77 9.34 20.34
CA ARG A 294 11.80 7.93 19.92
C ARG A 294 12.65 7.69 18.67
N LYS A 295 13.30 8.72 18.14
CA LYS A 295 14.16 8.65 16.96
C LYS A 295 13.44 8.14 15.69
N TYR A 296 12.17 8.50 15.53
CA TYR A 296 11.50 8.20 14.28
C TYR A 296 12.18 8.93 13.12
N PRO A 297 12.40 8.26 11.97
CA PRO A 297 12.94 8.92 10.78
C PRO A 297 12.06 10.10 10.35
N SER A 298 12.66 11.17 9.85
CA SER A 298 11.95 12.39 9.43
C SER A 298 10.89 12.14 8.35
N ASN A 299 11.10 11.12 7.50
CA ASN A 299 10.17 10.76 6.45
C ASN A 299 9.01 9.85 6.91
N LYS A 300 9.03 9.35 8.16
CA LYS A 300 8.02 8.46 8.71
C LYS A 300 6.71 9.19 9.06
N VAL A 301 6.80 10.42 9.55
CA VAL A 301 5.65 11.19 10.00
C VAL A 301 5.23 12.16 8.90
N LYS A 302 3.99 12.05 8.46
CA LYS A 302 3.37 12.88 7.42
C LYS A 302 2.26 13.70 8.02
N ILE A 303 2.39 15.03 8.04
CA ILE A 303 1.38 15.93 8.64
C ILE A 303 0.17 16.05 7.72
N VAL A 304 -1.00 15.68 8.20
CA VAL A 304 -2.27 15.81 7.48
C VAL A 304 -3.15 16.81 8.20
N ILE A 305 -3.48 17.91 7.53
CA ILE A 305 -4.43 18.91 8.03
C ILE A 305 -5.85 18.50 7.58
N ASN A 306 -6.70 18.15 8.53
CA ASN A 306 -8.11 17.85 8.25
C ASN A 306 -8.99 19.08 8.45
N ARG A 307 -10.16 19.09 7.79
CA ARG A 307 -11.15 20.19 7.83
C ARG A 307 -10.55 21.54 7.45
N TYR A 308 -9.61 21.54 6.51
CA TYR A 308 -8.93 22.75 6.04
C TYR A 308 -9.92 23.67 5.30
N MET A 309 -9.83 24.96 5.58
CA MET A 309 -10.53 26.03 4.86
C MET A 309 -9.52 27.08 4.38
N GLU A 310 -9.68 27.58 3.15
CA GLU A 310 -8.76 28.58 2.59
C GLU A 310 -8.73 29.90 3.35
N ASN A 311 -9.83 30.21 4.04
CA ASN A 311 -9.99 31.41 4.85
C ASN A 311 -9.66 31.22 6.34
N ASP A 312 -9.01 30.10 6.72
CA ASP A 312 -8.51 29.92 8.07
C ASP A 312 -7.57 31.07 8.47
N GLU A 313 -7.73 31.60 9.69
CA GLU A 313 -6.91 32.70 10.21
C GLU A 313 -5.45 32.26 10.39
N ILE A 314 -5.21 31.02 10.80
CA ILE A 314 -3.87 30.43 10.96
C ILE A 314 -3.43 29.90 9.61
N LYS A 315 -2.33 30.44 9.09
CA LYS A 315 -1.77 30.02 7.79
C LYS A 315 -1.00 28.70 7.92
N ILE A 316 -0.89 28.00 6.80
CA ILE A 316 -0.14 26.71 6.75
C ILE A 316 1.32 26.95 7.14
N GLU A 317 1.95 28.02 6.69
CA GLU A 317 3.32 28.38 7.01
C GLU A 317 3.54 28.56 8.52
N ASP A 318 2.56 29.11 9.25
CA ASP A 318 2.62 29.27 10.70
C ASP A 318 2.53 27.91 11.41
N ILE A 319 1.73 26.98 10.85
CA ILE A 319 1.61 25.59 11.34
C ILE A 319 2.93 24.86 11.12
N GLU A 320 3.49 24.91 9.92
CA GLU A 320 4.76 24.26 9.56
C GLU A 320 5.90 24.77 10.43
N ASN A 321 6.01 26.10 10.60
CA ASN A 321 7.00 26.73 11.48
C ASN A 321 6.84 26.27 12.95
N THR A 322 5.60 26.15 13.43
CA THR A 322 5.32 25.69 14.81
C THR A 322 5.66 24.22 15.01
N LEU A 323 5.32 23.38 14.05
CA LEU A 323 5.54 21.95 14.13
C LEU A 323 6.99 21.55 13.78
N GLY A 324 7.69 22.35 12.98
CA GLY A 324 9.01 22.06 12.41
C GLY A 324 8.96 20.92 11.39
N GLU A 325 7.82 20.74 10.72
CA GLU A 325 7.55 19.71 9.72
C GLU A 325 6.65 20.29 8.64
N SER A 326 6.86 19.92 7.38
CA SER A 326 6.00 20.35 6.27
C SER A 326 4.67 19.62 6.28
N VAL A 327 3.61 20.31 5.85
CA VAL A 327 2.28 19.73 5.66
C VAL A 327 2.30 18.84 4.41
N TYR A 328 2.05 17.56 4.63
CA TYR A 328 2.03 16.57 3.56
C TYR A 328 0.74 16.63 2.73
N TRP A 329 -0.42 16.79 3.41
CA TRP A 329 -1.72 16.89 2.74
C TRP A 329 -2.71 17.76 3.50
N LYS A 330 -3.62 18.39 2.74
CA LYS A 330 -4.75 19.19 3.27
C LYS A 330 -6.06 18.58 2.78
N ILE A 331 -6.89 18.12 3.72
CA ILE A 331 -8.22 17.60 3.41
C ILE A 331 -9.23 18.72 3.62
N PRO A 332 -9.97 19.14 2.59
CA PRO A 332 -10.90 20.24 2.67
C PRO A 332 -12.07 19.93 3.65
N ASN A 333 -12.59 20.96 4.26
CA ASN A 333 -13.79 20.83 5.09
C ASN A 333 -15.02 20.64 4.20
N ASN A 334 -15.69 19.49 4.34
CA ASN A 334 -16.95 19.21 3.65
C ASN A 334 -17.84 18.32 4.54
N TYR A 335 -18.43 18.94 5.55
CA TYR A 335 -19.22 18.24 6.56
C TYR A 335 -20.39 17.44 5.96
N PHE A 336 -21.12 18.04 5.02
CA PHE A 336 -22.34 17.41 4.49
C PHE A 336 -22.06 16.15 3.70
N THR A 337 -21.09 16.15 2.80
CA THR A 337 -20.71 14.96 2.02
C THR A 337 -20.17 13.86 2.94
N ILE A 338 -19.37 14.21 3.95
CA ILE A 338 -18.86 13.24 4.93
C ILE A 338 -20.00 12.59 5.71
N MET A 339 -20.93 13.40 6.26
CA MET A 339 -22.06 12.87 7.03
C MET A 339 -22.99 12.02 6.17
N GLU A 340 -23.18 12.39 4.91
CA GLU A 340 -23.96 11.59 3.98
C GLU A 340 -23.30 10.23 3.71
N ALA A 341 -21.98 10.19 3.52
CA ALA A 341 -21.21 8.97 3.33
C ALA A 341 -21.33 8.04 4.56
N ILE A 342 -21.11 8.59 5.76
CA ILE A 342 -21.24 7.86 7.03
C ILE A 342 -22.66 7.28 7.19
N ASN A 343 -23.69 8.09 6.99
CA ASN A 343 -25.07 7.66 7.16
C ASN A 343 -25.52 6.62 6.13
N LYS A 344 -24.93 6.65 4.94
CA LYS A 344 -25.17 5.63 3.88
C LYS A 344 -24.30 4.38 4.04
N GLY A 345 -23.28 4.40 4.89
CA GLY A 345 -22.34 3.30 5.05
C GLY A 345 -21.47 3.08 3.83
N VAL A 346 -20.96 4.15 3.19
CA VAL A 346 -20.17 4.08 1.97
C VAL A 346 -18.99 5.06 2.00
N SER A 347 -18.00 4.85 1.11
CA SER A 347 -16.91 5.82 0.94
C SER A 347 -17.41 7.14 0.35
N ILE A 348 -16.68 8.24 0.61
CA ILE A 348 -17.03 9.59 0.14
C ILE A 348 -17.16 9.63 -1.39
N SER A 349 -16.28 8.96 -2.11
CA SER A 349 -16.32 8.93 -3.57
C SER A 349 -17.53 8.18 -4.16
N GLU A 350 -18.19 7.34 -3.37
CA GLU A 350 -19.45 6.71 -3.77
C GLU A 350 -20.67 7.64 -3.60
N VAL A 351 -20.57 8.64 -2.73
CA VAL A 351 -21.58 9.69 -2.61
C VAL A 351 -21.41 10.71 -3.72
N ASN A 352 -20.21 11.25 -3.86
CA ASN A 352 -19.89 12.25 -4.88
C ASN A 352 -18.38 12.27 -5.15
N ALA A 353 -17.96 11.50 -6.18
CA ALA A 353 -16.55 11.39 -6.57
C ALA A 353 -15.95 12.73 -7.06
N GLU A 354 -16.76 13.61 -7.64
CA GLU A 354 -16.34 14.88 -8.20
C GLU A 354 -16.40 16.04 -7.18
N SER A 355 -16.84 15.77 -5.94
CA SER A 355 -16.78 16.77 -4.89
C SER A 355 -15.33 17.16 -4.57
N ASN A 356 -15.12 18.36 -4.03
CA ASN A 356 -13.79 18.81 -3.63
C ASN A 356 -13.11 17.83 -2.66
N ILE A 357 -13.87 17.20 -1.77
CA ILE A 357 -13.34 16.21 -0.82
C ILE A 357 -13.11 14.85 -1.49
N GLY A 358 -13.97 14.42 -2.41
CA GLY A 358 -13.78 13.19 -3.20
C GLY A 358 -12.51 13.26 -4.05
N ASN A 359 -12.32 14.37 -4.78
CA ASN A 359 -11.09 14.64 -5.52
C ASN A 359 -9.87 14.67 -4.59
N SER A 360 -9.96 15.35 -3.44
CA SER A 360 -8.86 15.43 -2.48
C SER A 360 -8.44 14.06 -1.97
N PHE A 361 -9.34 13.13 -1.67
CA PHE A 361 -8.97 11.77 -1.24
C PHE A 361 -8.36 10.94 -2.36
N ARG A 362 -8.85 11.08 -3.61
CA ARG A 362 -8.24 10.42 -4.78
C ARG A 362 -6.81 10.88 -5.00
N ASP A 363 -6.57 12.20 -5.01
CA ASP A 363 -5.26 12.79 -5.20
C ASP A 363 -4.31 12.46 -4.03
N PHE A 364 -4.85 12.42 -2.80
CA PHE A 364 -4.10 12.01 -1.62
C PHE A 364 -3.63 10.56 -1.73
N ALA A 365 -4.51 9.65 -2.12
CA ALA A 365 -4.15 8.25 -2.32
C ALA A 365 -3.15 8.06 -3.46
N ALA A 366 -3.30 8.78 -4.57
CA ALA A 366 -2.34 8.79 -5.66
C ALA A 366 -0.96 9.25 -5.20
N LYS A 367 -0.88 10.38 -4.47
CA LYS A 367 0.37 10.87 -3.90
C LYS A 367 1.00 9.87 -2.94
N VAL A 368 0.21 9.26 -2.05
CA VAL A 368 0.71 8.23 -1.12
C VAL A 368 1.30 7.05 -1.87
N SER A 369 0.62 6.57 -2.91
CA SER A 369 1.11 5.47 -3.76
C SER A 369 2.42 5.85 -4.46
N ASP A 370 2.48 7.03 -5.07
CA ASP A 370 3.64 7.51 -5.81
C ASP A 370 4.87 7.66 -4.91
N ASP A 371 4.73 8.33 -3.76
CA ASP A 371 5.82 8.54 -2.82
C ASP A 371 6.34 7.20 -2.22
N ILE A 372 5.47 6.20 -2.04
CA ILE A 372 5.86 4.85 -1.61
C ILE A 372 6.71 4.17 -2.70
N ILE A 373 6.31 4.28 -3.95
CA ILE A 373 7.03 3.74 -5.09
C ILE A 373 8.39 4.43 -5.23
N GLU A 374 8.45 5.75 -5.15
CA GLU A 374 9.70 6.52 -5.23
C GLU A 374 10.69 6.15 -4.12
N GLN A 375 10.24 5.99 -2.88
CA GLN A 375 11.10 5.53 -1.77
C GLN A 375 11.67 4.14 -2.01
N SER A 376 10.91 3.27 -2.65
CA SER A 376 11.38 1.94 -3.02
C SER A 376 12.52 2.02 -4.06
N VAL A 377 12.42 2.93 -5.03
CA VAL A 377 13.46 3.16 -6.05
C VAL A 377 14.77 3.67 -5.45
N VAL A 378 14.68 4.58 -4.48
CA VAL A 378 15.88 5.18 -3.83
C VAL A 378 16.65 4.13 -3.03
N GLN A 379 15.98 3.18 -2.37
CA GLN A 379 16.62 2.10 -1.63
C GLN A 379 17.42 1.13 -2.51
N TYR A 380 17.11 1.04 -3.80
CA TYR A 380 17.86 0.20 -4.76
C TYR A 380 19.06 0.91 -5.42
N ARG A 381 19.25 2.23 -5.17
CA ARG A 381 20.38 3.00 -5.72
C ARG A 381 21.57 3.16 -4.74
N VAL A 382 21.45 2.68 -3.53
CA VAL A 382 22.50 2.65 -2.49
C VAL A 382 22.98 1.23 -2.27
#